data_4e67849dec67f0c15d09e82dddbfdcf6
#
_entry.id   4e67849dec67f0c15d09e82dddbfdcf6
#
_cell.length_a   1.000
_cell.length_b   1.000
_cell.length_c   1.000
_cell.angle_alpha   90.00
_cell.angle_beta   90.00
_cell.angle_gamma   90.00
#
_symmetry.space_group_name_H-M   'P 1'
#
loop_
_entity.id
_entity.type
_entity.pdbx_description
1 polymer ?
#
loop_
_entity_poly.entity_id
_entity_poly.type
_entity_poly.pdbx_seq_one_letter_code
_entity_poly.pdbx_strand_id
1 'polypeptide(L)'
;MTRGEYGLLIDYEYCSGCHACEVACKKEHEMPKGDFGIKILKDGPRQSSDGVWEFDYIPVPTHLCDLCAARVDAGKLPTCVHHCQAGVMVYGTLEELAEKAKKAAKDKMVIFAK
;
A
#
# COMPACT_ATOMS: atom_id res chain seq x y z
N MET A 1 -6.53 17.90 -2.40
CA MET A 1 -5.26 17.12 -2.40
C MET A 1 -4.50 17.38 -3.68
N THR A 2 -3.24 17.79 -3.58
CA THR A 2 -2.41 18.06 -4.74
C THR A 2 -1.65 16.78 -5.12
N ARG A 3 -1.70 16.41 -6.39
CA ARG A 3 -1.04 15.22 -6.89
C ARG A 3 0.48 15.32 -6.68
N GLY A 4 1.09 14.26 -6.17
CA GLY A 4 2.53 14.23 -5.93
C GLY A 4 2.97 14.69 -4.55
N GLU A 5 2.06 15.21 -3.72
CA GLU A 5 2.39 15.66 -2.37
C GLU A 5 2.13 14.57 -1.32
N TYR A 6 1.24 13.64 -1.61
CA TYR A 6 0.82 12.59 -0.69
C TYR A 6 1.09 11.22 -1.30
N GLY A 7 1.13 10.22 -0.45
CA GLY A 7 1.36 8.87 -0.90
C GLY A 7 1.07 7.84 0.18
N LEU A 8 1.46 6.61 -0.13
CA LEU A 8 1.35 5.47 0.77
C LEU A 8 2.74 4.90 1.00
N LEU A 9 3.11 4.72 2.26
CA LEU A 9 4.30 3.97 2.65
C LEU A 9 3.84 2.56 2.99
N ILE A 10 4.43 1.57 2.36
CA ILE A 10 4.04 0.17 2.54
C ILE A 10 5.26 -0.62 3.01
N ASP A 11 5.15 -1.18 4.22
CA ASP A 11 6.13 -2.08 4.79
C ASP A 11 5.68 -3.49 4.46
N TYR A 12 6.07 -3.99 3.30
CA TYR A 12 5.56 -5.28 2.81
C TYR A 12 6.22 -6.49 3.43
N GLU A 13 7.17 -6.31 4.34
CA GLU A 13 7.77 -7.43 5.08
C GLU A 13 6.71 -8.22 5.83
N TYR A 14 5.70 -7.54 6.36
CA TYR A 14 4.65 -8.16 7.15
C TYR A 14 3.32 -8.33 6.42
N CYS A 15 3.26 -8.01 5.13
CA CYS A 15 2.05 -8.22 4.35
C CYS A 15 1.82 -9.71 4.14
N SER A 16 0.67 -10.21 4.61
CA SER A 16 0.33 -11.64 4.55
C SER A 16 -0.45 -12.03 3.29
N GLY A 17 -0.77 -11.05 2.45
CA GLY A 17 -1.57 -11.32 1.25
C GLY A 17 -3.04 -11.58 1.54
N CYS A 18 -3.58 -11.02 2.64
CA CYS A 18 -4.96 -11.28 3.05
C CYS A 18 -6.00 -10.64 2.13
N HIS A 19 -5.61 -9.78 1.20
CA HIS A 19 -6.47 -9.09 0.25
C HIS A 19 -7.48 -8.12 0.86
N ALA A 20 -7.38 -7.81 2.15
CA ALA A 20 -8.32 -6.90 2.82
C ALA A 20 -8.29 -5.50 2.18
N CYS A 21 -7.10 -5.00 1.84
CA CYS A 21 -6.96 -3.69 1.21
C CYS A 21 -7.62 -3.65 -0.17
N GLU A 22 -7.47 -4.71 -0.97
CA GLU A 22 -8.10 -4.81 -2.29
C GLU A 22 -9.62 -4.78 -2.18
N VAL A 23 -10.17 -5.59 -1.30
CA VAL A 23 -11.62 -5.72 -1.10
C VAL A 23 -12.19 -4.42 -0.56
N ALA A 24 -11.53 -3.82 0.43
CA ALA A 24 -11.98 -2.57 1.03
C ALA A 24 -12.03 -1.45 -0.02
N CYS A 25 -11.00 -1.33 -0.84
CA CYS A 25 -10.94 -0.32 -1.89
C CYS A 25 -12.04 -0.52 -2.92
N LYS A 26 -12.24 -1.76 -3.39
CA LYS A 26 -13.29 -2.07 -4.37
C LYS A 26 -14.68 -1.73 -3.82
N LYS A 27 -14.93 -2.04 -2.56
CA LYS A 27 -16.22 -1.78 -1.94
C LYS A 27 -16.46 -0.29 -1.73
N GLU A 28 -15.45 0.44 -1.24
CA GLU A 28 -15.55 1.87 -1.01
C GLU A 28 -15.83 2.66 -2.28
N HIS A 29 -15.20 2.28 -3.37
CA HIS A 29 -15.30 2.97 -4.66
C HIS A 29 -16.25 2.30 -5.65
N GLU A 30 -16.97 1.27 -5.21
CA GLU A 30 -17.94 0.54 -6.03
C GLU A 30 -17.36 0.09 -7.38
N MET A 31 -16.17 -0.47 -7.34
CA MET A 31 -15.46 -0.91 -8.53
C MET A 31 -16.03 -2.22 -9.06
N PRO A 32 -16.22 -2.33 -10.39
CA PRO A 32 -16.70 -3.57 -10.99
C PRO A 32 -15.61 -4.65 -11.00
N LYS A 33 -16.01 -5.86 -11.35
CA LYS A 33 -15.10 -6.98 -11.49
C LYS A 33 -13.99 -6.64 -12.49
N GLY A 34 -12.77 -6.89 -12.10
CA GLY A 34 -11.60 -6.64 -12.92
C GLY A 34 -10.90 -5.30 -12.66
N ASP A 35 -11.58 -4.36 -11.99
CA ASP A 35 -10.97 -3.08 -11.62
C ASP A 35 -10.48 -3.13 -10.19
N PHE A 36 -9.28 -2.60 -9.97
CA PHE A 36 -8.64 -2.54 -8.66
C PHE A 36 -8.01 -1.17 -8.47
N GLY A 37 -8.26 -0.55 -7.32
CA GLY A 37 -7.55 0.67 -6.93
C GLY A 37 -6.20 0.34 -6.30
N ILE A 38 -6.14 -0.80 -5.61
CA ILE A 38 -4.88 -1.35 -5.09
C ILE A 38 -4.91 -2.85 -5.35
N LYS A 39 -3.78 -3.39 -5.76
CA LYS A 39 -3.68 -4.80 -6.13
C LYS A 39 -2.50 -5.44 -5.41
N ILE A 40 -2.73 -6.58 -4.79
CA ILE A 40 -1.65 -7.33 -4.15
C ILE A 40 -0.93 -8.16 -5.20
N LEU A 41 0.36 -7.88 -5.38
CA LEU A 41 1.22 -8.63 -6.27
C LEU A 41 2.03 -9.63 -5.47
N LYS A 42 2.23 -10.81 -6.06
CA LYS A 42 3.04 -11.86 -5.47
C LYS A 42 4.43 -11.80 -6.09
N ASP A 43 5.43 -11.54 -5.24
CA ASP A 43 6.82 -11.45 -5.66
C ASP A 43 7.57 -12.70 -5.19
N GLY A 44 7.84 -13.59 -6.11
CA GLY A 44 8.50 -14.85 -5.81
C GLY A 44 7.52 -16.04 -5.85
N PRO A 45 7.91 -17.21 -5.31
CA PRO A 45 9.18 -17.47 -4.63
C PRO A 45 10.36 -17.53 -5.59
N ARG A 46 11.52 -17.06 -5.12
CA ARG A 46 12.77 -17.19 -5.86
C ARG A 46 13.92 -17.36 -4.89
N GLN A 47 14.95 -18.08 -5.34
CA GLN A 47 16.15 -18.28 -4.53
C GLN A 47 17.32 -17.58 -5.21
N SER A 48 18.03 -16.75 -4.48
CA SER A 48 19.23 -16.09 -4.98
C SER A 48 20.43 -17.06 -4.92
N SER A 49 21.53 -16.68 -5.57
CA SER A 49 22.72 -17.54 -5.64
C SER A 49 23.34 -17.86 -4.28
N ASP A 50 23.07 -17.05 -3.27
CA ASP A 50 23.54 -17.27 -1.89
C ASP A 50 22.63 -18.21 -1.09
N GLY A 51 21.57 -18.73 -1.70
CA GLY A 51 20.65 -19.66 -1.07
C GLY A 51 19.49 -19.04 -0.34
N VAL A 52 19.37 -17.72 -0.32
CA VAL A 52 18.27 -17.03 0.37
C VAL A 52 17.02 -17.05 -0.49
N TRP A 53 15.90 -17.45 0.09
CA TRP A 53 14.59 -17.43 -0.55
C TRP A 53 13.89 -16.10 -0.32
N GLU A 54 13.26 -15.61 -1.38
CA GLU A 54 12.44 -14.39 -1.30
C GLU A 54 11.02 -14.70 -1.79
N PHE A 55 10.04 -14.29 -0.99
CA PHE A 55 8.63 -14.45 -1.32
C PHE A 55 7.84 -13.40 -0.54
N ASP A 56 7.29 -12.44 -1.26
CA ASP A 56 6.58 -11.33 -0.65
C ASP A 56 5.26 -11.06 -1.35
N TYR A 57 4.31 -10.47 -0.59
CA TYR A 57 3.10 -9.89 -1.15
C TYR A 57 3.22 -8.38 -1.03
N ILE A 58 3.01 -7.68 -2.13
CA ILE A 58 3.19 -6.23 -2.18
C ILE A 58 1.91 -5.57 -2.66
N PRO A 59 1.22 -4.79 -1.81
CA PRO A 59 0.08 -3.99 -2.27
C PRO A 59 0.58 -2.86 -3.15
N VAL A 60 0.06 -2.76 -4.38
CA VAL A 60 0.48 -1.74 -5.34
C VAL A 60 -0.72 -0.93 -5.77
N PRO A 61 -0.75 0.40 -5.52
CA PRO A 61 -1.82 1.27 -6.01
C PRO A 61 -1.79 1.33 -7.53
N THR A 62 -2.96 1.25 -8.14
CA THR A 62 -3.10 1.37 -9.60
C THR A 62 -3.43 2.81 -9.98
N HIS A 63 -3.59 3.05 -11.29
CA HIS A 63 -3.99 4.37 -11.77
C HIS A 63 -5.39 4.79 -11.28
N LEU A 64 -6.19 3.83 -10.83
CA LEU A 64 -7.53 4.11 -10.30
C LEU A 64 -7.49 4.60 -8.83
N CYS A 65 -6.34 4.52 -8.18
CA CYS A 65 -6.21 4.99 -6.80
C CYS A 65 -6.15 6.51 -6.75
N ASP A 66 -7.08 7.12 -6.01
CA ASP A 66 -7.11 8.56 -5.76
C ASP A 66 -6.74 8.90 -4.31
N LEU A 67 -6.13 7.98 -3.58
CA LEU A 67 -5.83 8.08 -2.15
C LEU A 67 -7.09 8.27 -1.29
N CYS A 68 -8.24 7.77 -1.79
CA CYS A 68 -9.53 7.91 -1.11
C CYS A 68 -9.85 9.37 -0.76
N ALA A 69 -9.77 10.25 -1.75
CA ALA A 69 -9.90 11.70 -1.56
C ALA A 69 -11.13 12.08 -0.74
N ALA A 70 -12.29 11.45 -1.00
CA ALA A 70 -13.52 11.76 -0.27
C ALA A 70 -13.41 11.42 1.21
N ARG A 71 -12.78 10.29 1.56
CA ARG A 71 -12.58 9.90 2.94
C ARG A 71 -11.57 10.82 3.64
N VAL A 72 -10.49 11.14 2.96
CA VAL A 72 -9.45 12.01 3.51
C VAL A 72 -10.00 13.42 3.75
N ASP A 73 -10.81 13.94 2.84
CA ASP A 73 -11.46 15.24 3.00
C ASP A 73 -12.43 15.24 4.18
N ALA A 74 -12.98 14.08 4.51
CA ALA A 74 -13.86 13.92 5.68
C ALA A 74 -13.09 13.67 6.98
N GLY A 75 -11.77 13.73 6.96
CA GLY A 75 -10.92 13.50 8.13
C GLY A 75 -10.65 12.04 8.45
N LYS A 76 -10.89 11.15 7.49
CA LYS A 76 -10.68 9.71 7.65
C LYS A 76 -9.43 9.25 6.91
N LEU A 77 -8.91 8.08 7.30
CA LEU A 77 -7.82 7.45 6.57
C LEU A 77 -8.33 6.80 5.28
N PRO A 78 -7.47 6.62 4.25
CA PRO A 78 -7.84 5.80 3.10
C PRO A 78 -8.33 4.43 3.57
N THR A 79 -9.31 3.88 2.85
CA THR A 79 -9.97 2.65 3.30
C THR A 79 -9.01 1.47 3.39
N CYS A 80 -8.04 1.35 2.49
CA CYS A 80 -7.04 0.28 2.54
C CYS A 80 -6.17 0.37 3.80
N VAL A 81 -5.76 1.57 4.18
CA VAL A 81 -4.97 1.79 5.40
C VAL A 81 -5.80 1.42 6.63
N HIS A 82 -7.06 1.85 6.65
CA HIS A 82 -7.98 1.57 7.77
C HIS A 82 -8.20 0.07 7.97
N HIS A 83 -8.28 -0.69 6.89
CA HIS A 83 -8.63 -2.11 6.93
C HIS A 83 -7.44 -3.07 6.91
N CYS A 84 -6.22 -2.57 6.80
CA CYS A 84 -5.05 -3.43 6.80
C CYS A 84 -4.83 -4.04 8.19
N GLN A 85 -5.04 -5.33 8.31
CA GLN A 85 -4.94 -6.04 9.60
C GLN A 85 -3.50 -6.08 10.12
N ALA A 86 -2.53 -6.15 9.22
CA ALA A 86 -1.11 -6.18 9.60
C ALA A 86 -0.56 -4.78 9.91
N GLY A 87 -1.31 -3.73 9.59
CA GLY A 87 -0.88 -2.36 9.84
C GLY A 87 0.36 -1.93 9.06
N VAL A 88 0.51 -2.46 7.84
CA VAL A 88 1.73 -2.25 7.04
C VAL A 88 1.65 -1.02 6.14
N MET A 89 0.55 -0.28 6.16
CA MET A 89 0.32 0.85 5.27
C MET A 89 0.18 2.13 6.06
N VAL A 90 0.86 3.19 5.61
CA VAL A 90 0.79 4.52 6.22
C VAL A 90 0.49 5.54 5.13
N TYR A 91 -0.47 6.42 5.41
CA TYR A 91 -0.84 7.54 4.55
C TYR A 91 -0.26 8.83 5.12
N GLY A 92 0.26 9.68 4.26
CA GLY A 92 0.78 10.97 4.68
C GLY A 92 1.44 11.73 3.55
N THR A 93 2.09 12.85 3.88
CA THR A 93 2.89 13.57 2.91
C THR A 93 4.15 12.77 2.59
N LEU A 94 4.74 13.02 1.44
CA LEU A 94 5.96 12.29 1.05
C LEU A 94 7.10 12.55 2.02
N GLU A 95 7.20 13.76 2.56
CA GLU A 95 8.22 14.08 3.57
C GLU A 95 8.02 13.28 4.85
N GLU A 96 6.79 13.19 5.33
CA GLU A 96 6.48 12.38 6.52
C GLU A 96 6.78 10.91 6.30
N LEU A 97 6.44 10.40 5.12
CA LEU A 97 6.68 8.99 4.78
C LEU A 97 8.17 8.70 4.67
N ALA A 98 8.93 9.61 4.08
CA ALA A 98 10.39 9.47 3.97
C ALA A 98 11.05 9.44 5.34
N GLU A 99 10.59 10.28 6.27
CA GLU A 99 11.10 10.28 7.63
C GLU A 99 10.82 8.96 8.35
N LYS A 100 9.61 8.43 8.18
CA LYS A 100 9.25 7.13 8.77
C LYS A 100 10.08 6.00 8.20
N ALA A 101 10.31 5.99 6.90
CA ALA A 101 11.13 4.98 6.24
C ALA A 101 12.59 5.05 6.74
N LYS A 102 13.11 6.26 6.90
CA LYS A 102 14.46 6.48 7.41
C LYS A 102 14.63 5.97 8.83
N LYS A 103 13.64 6.23 9.69
CA LYS A 103 13.69 5.77 11.08
C LYS A 103 13.58 4.27 11.20
N ALA A 104 12.77 3.64 10.34
CA ALA A 104 12.57 2.20 10.36
C ALA A 104 13.81 1.44 9.86
N ALA A 105 14.56 2.02 8.92
CA ALA A 105 15.80 1.46 8.37
C ALA A 105 15.64 0.02 7.87
N LYS A 106 14.52 -0.26 7.21
CA LYS A 106 14.21 -1.59 6.64
C LYS A 106 14.41 -1.61 5.14
N ASP A 107 14.64 -2.80 4.59
CA ASP A 107 14.87 -3.00 3.17
C ASP A 107 13.61 -3.36 2.37
N LYS A 108 12.51 -3.72 3.06
CA LYS A 108 11.24 -4.12 2.41
C LYS A 108 10.17 -3.06 2.60
N MET A 109 10.47 -1.85 2.16
CA MET A 109 9.55 -0.73 2.24
C MET A 109 9.52 -0.01 0.89
N VAL A 110 8.35 0.50 0.53
CA VAL A 110 8.16 1.25 -0.71
C VAL A 110 7.20 2.41 -0.46
N ILE A 111 7.44 3.52 -1.14
CA ILE A 111 6.58 4.70 -1.08
C ILE A 111 6.00 4.91 -2.47
N PHE A 112 4.67 4.91 -2.55
CA PHE A 112 3.95 5.22 -3.79
C PHE A 112 3.43 6.65 -3.72
N ALA A 113 3.95 7.52 -4.56
CA ALA A 113 3.46 8.90 -4.68
C ALA A 113 2.25 8.93 -5.61
N LYS A 114 1.23 9.70 -5.22
CA LYS A 114 0.00 9.81 -6.05
C LYS A 114 -0.38 11.27 -6.32
#